data_ff8b62ba388899f1deb08522bccdb882
#
_entry.id   ff8b62ba388899f1deb08522bccdb882
#
_cell.length_a   1.000
_cell.length_b   1.000
_cell.length_c   1.000
_cell.angle_alpha   90.00
_cell.angle_beta   90.00
_cell.angle_gamma   90.00
#
_symmetry.space_group_name_H-M   'P 1'
#
loop_
_entity.id
_entity.type
_entity.pdbx_description
1 polymer ?
#
loop_
_entity_poly.entity_id
_entity_poly.type
_entity_poly.pdbx_seq_one_letter_code
_entity_poly.pdbx_strand_id
1 'polypeptide(L)' 'LKQVEDTCRAMIASYNSDKLTYQQYKDSDKTNEQEWATQAKIRANTTASTYNNYIIKNKHVWKDAVPDDIYTTLEYIE' A
#
# COMPACT_ATOMS: atom_id res chain seq x y z
N LEU A 1 -19.49 -3.57 -5.97
CA LEU A 1 -18.83 -4.17 -4.80
C LEU A 1 -17.56 -4.92 -5.20
N LYS A 2 -17.65 -5.80 -6.17
CA LYS A 2 -16.49 -6.53 -6.68
C LYS A 2 -15.40 -5.58 -7.18
N GLN A 3 -15.79 -4.52 -7.88
CA GLN A 3 -14.84 -3.53 -8.41
C GLN A 3 -14.10 -2.81 -7.28
N VAL A 4 -14.79 -2.47 -6.20
CA VAL A 4 -14.16 -1.84 -5.04
C VAL A 4 -13.16 -2.80 -4.41
N GLU A 5 -13.55 -4.06 -4.23
CA GLU A 5 -12.67 -5.07 -3.65
C GLU A 5 -11.45 -5.33 -4.54
N ASP A 6 -11.64 -5.45 -5.84
CA ASP A 6 -10.53 -5.67 -6.77
C ASP A 6 -9.55 -4.49 -6.76
N THR A 7 -10.07 -3.26 -6.69
CA THR A 7 -9.24 -2.05 -6.60
C THR A 7 -8.44 -2.05 -5.30
N CYS A 8 -9.07 -2.38 -4.17
CA CYS A 8 -8.39 -2.46 -2.88
C CYS A 8 -7.27 -3.49 -2.91
N ARG A 9 -7.55 -4.68 -3.43
CA ARG A 9 -6.56 -5.76 -3.49
C ARG A 9 -5.38 -5.40 -4.39
N ALA A 10 -5.64 -4.70 -5.50
CA ALA A 10 -4.58 -4.24 -6.39
C ALA A 10 -3.67 -3.23 -5.71
N MET A 11 -4.24 -2.28 -4.97
CA MET A 11 -3.46 -1.29 -4.23
C MET A 11 -2.65 -1.95 -3.10
N ILE A 12 -3.24 -2.88 -2.37
CA ILE A 12 -2.54 -3.62 -1.31
C ILE A 12 -1.35 -4.38 -1.89
N ALA A 13 -1.53 -5.05 -3.04
CA ALA A 13 -0.45 -5.79 -3.69
C ALA A 13 0.69 -4.87 -4.11
N SER A 14 0.36 -3.71 -4.70
CA SER A 14 1.34 -2.72 -5.10
C SER A 14 2.10 -2.16 -3.88
N TYR A 15 1.38 -1.83 -2.82
CA TYR A 15 1.96 -1.34 -1.57
C TYR A 15 2.93 -2.38 -0.98
N ASN A 16 2.51 -3.64 -0.90
CA ASN A 16 3.34 -4.71 -0.34
C ASN A 16 4.60 -4.94 -1.18
N SER A 17 4.49 -4.89 -2.49
CA SER A 17 5.64 -5.02 -3.39
C SER A 17 6.66 -3.92 -3.15
N ASP A 18 6.22 -2.68 -3.07
CA ASP A 18 7.12 -1.55 -2.82
C ASP A 18 7.71 -1.61 -1.41
N LYS A 19 6.94 -2.05 -0.42
CA LYS A 19 7.42 -2.21 0.94
C LYS A 19 8.53 -3.27 1.02
N LEU A 20 8.38 -4.37 0.29
CA LEU A 20 9.42 -5.41 0.22
C LEU A 20 10.70 -4.86 -0.41
N THR A 21 10.58 -4.11 -1.49
CA THR A 21 11.74 -3.48 -2.15
C THR A 21 12.46 -2.54 -1.18
N TYR A 22 11.70 -1.73 -0.46
CA TYR A 22 12.25 -0.83 0.55
C TYR A 22 13.01 -1.61 1.62
N GLN A 23 12.39 -2.66 2.17
CA GLN A 23 13.01 -3.48 3.23
C GLN A 23 14.27 -4.18 2.74
N GLN A 24 14.29 -4.59 1.48
CA GLN A 24 15.43 -5.29 0.90
C GLN A 24 16.66 -4.39 0.75
N TYR A 25 16.47 -3.12 0.41
CA TYR A 25 17.57 -2.23 0.04
C TYR A 25 17.84 -1.08 1.02
N LYS A 26 17.00 -0.88 2.03
CA LYS A 26 17.12 0.29 2.94
C LYS A 26 18.43 0.36 3.67
N ASP A 27 19.05 -0.79 3.96
CA ASP A 27 20.31 -0.85 4.73
C ASP A 27 21.52 -1.14 3.84
N SER A 28 21.34 -1.06 2.52
CA SER A 28 22.46 -1.27 1.58
C SER A 28 23.49 -0.17 1.67
N ASP A 29 24.76 -0.53 1.46
CA ASP A 29 25.85 0.43 1.37
C ASP A 29 26.07 0.93 -0.06
N LYS A 30 25.28 0.44 -1.02
CA LYS A 30 25.37 0.85 -2.43
C LYS A 30 24.40 1.99 -2.69
N THR A 31 24.91 3.09 -3.27
CA THR A 31 24.12 4.29 -3.53
C THR A 31 22.89 4.01 -4.39
N ASN A 32 23.04 3.22 -5.47
CA ASN A 32 21.90 2.91 -6.34
C ASN A 32 20.83 2.10 -5.62
N GLU A 33 21.21 1.20 -4.72
CA GLU A 33 20.24 0.42 -3.95
C GLU A 33 19.53 1.26 -2.91
N GLN A 34 20.25 2.20 -2.30
CA GLN A 34 19.64 3.17 -1.37
C GLN A 34 18.58 4.03 -2.10
N GLU A 35 18.86 4.41 -3.35
CA GLU A 35 17.90 5.14 -4.16
C GLU A 35 16.67 4.30 -4.48
N TRP A 36 16.85 3.01 -4.78
CA TRP A 36 15.73 2.10 -5.02
C TRP A 36 14.84 2.00 -3.78
N ALA A 37 15.45 1.90 -2.60
CA ALA A 37 14.69 1.87 -1.34
C ALA A 37 13.91 3.16 -1.14
N THR A 38 14.53 4.31 -1.40
CA THR A 38 13.88 5.62 -1.27
C THR A 38 12.68 5.74 -2.21
N GLN A 39 12.86 5.35 -3.47
CA GLN A 39 11.78 5.40 -4.46
C GLN A 39 10.65 4.46 -4.09
N ALA A 40 10.97 3.25 -3.63
CA ALA A 40 9.96 2.29 -3.20
C ALA A 40 9.17 2.82 -1.99
N LYS A 41 9.85 3.46 -1.04
CA LYS A 41 9.19 4.09 0.11
C LYS A 41 8.22 5.17 -0.33
N ILE A 42 8.62 6.03 -1.26
CA ILE A 42 7.77 7.10 -1.77
C ILE A 42 6.53 6.50 -2.44
N ARG A 43 6.71 5.49 -3.29
CA ARG A 43 5.59 4.82 -3.97
C ARG A 43 4.64 4.15 -2.97
N ALA A 44 5.19 3.44 -1.99
CA ALA A 44 4.38 2.77 -0.98
C ALA A 44 3.55 3.79 -0.18
N ASN A 45 4.16 4.89 0.22
CA ASN A 45 3.46 5.93 0.98
C ASN A 45 2.40 6.65 0.14
N THR A 46 2.67 6.86 -1.15
CA THR A 46 1.66 7.40 -2.07
C THR A 46 0.48 6.45 -2.19
N THR A 47 0.76 5.15 -2.35
CA THR A 47 -0.30 4.14 -2.41
C THR A 47 -1.09 4.09 -1.11
N ALA A 48 -0.42 4.16 0.04
CA ALA A 48 -1.09 4.17 1.35
C ALA A 48 -2.05 5.36 1.47
N SER A 49 -1.62 6.54 1.05
CA SER A 49 -2.47 7.73 1.08
C SER A 49 -3.69 7.57 0.17
N THR A 50 -3.47 7.12 -1.06
CA THR A 50 -4.55 6.90 -2.02
C THR A 50 -5.52 5.83 -1.52
N TYR A 51 -4.99 4.73 -0.98
CA TYR A 51 -5.79 3.63 -0.46
C TYR A 51 -6.66 4.08 0.71
N ASN A 52 -6.06 4.78 1.68
CA ASN A 52 -6.78 5.20 2.87
C ASN A 52 -7.93 6.14 2.53
N ASN A 53 -7.74 7.03 1.56
CA ASN A 53 -8.81 7.90 1.06
C ASN A 53 -9.88 7.09 0.31
N TYR A 54 -9.46 6.11 -0.47
CA TYR A 54 -10.38 5.26 -1.23
C TYR A 54 -11.28 4.47 -0.28
N ILE A 55 -10.72 3.90 0.79
CA ILE A 55 -11.48 3.16 1.80
C ILE A 55 -12.50 4.06 2.47
N ILE A 56 -12.12 5.28 2.87
CA ILE A 56 -13.05 6.21 3.52
C ILE A 56 -14.23 6.50 2.61
N LYS A 57 -14.00 6.67 1.32
CA LYS A 57 -15.05 6.99 0.36
C LYS A 57 -15.94 5.81 0.01
N ASN A 58 -15.43 4.58 0.09
CA ASN A 58 -16.11 3.41 -0.45
C ASN A 58 -16.52 2.36 0.58
N LYS A 59 -16.14 2.51 1.84
CA LYS A 59 -16.41 1.48 2.86
C LYS A 59 -17.90 1.20 3.07
N HIS A 60 -18.76 2.13 2.69
CA HIS A 60 -20.20 1.97 2.81
C HIS A 60 -20.75 0.81 1.98
N VAL A 61 -20.01 0.33 0.96
CA VAL A 61 -20.46 -0.80 0.13
C VAL A 61 -20.46 -2.12 0.92
N TRP A 62 -19.68 -2.20 1.99
CA TRP A 62 -19.67 -3.35 2.90
C TRP A 62 -20.56 -3.01 4.09
N LYS A 63 -21.82 -3.38 4.00
CA LYS A 63 -22.82 -3.00 5.01
C LYS A 63 -22.53 -3.56 6.39
N ASP A 64 -22.00 -4.78 6.45
CA ASP A 64 -21.81 -5.49 7.71
C ASP A 64 -20.32 -5.58 8.11
N ALA A 65 -19.45 -6.01 7.19
CA ALA A 65 -18.05 -6.20 7.49
C ALA A 65 -17.19 -6.09 6.23
N VAL A 66 -16.05 -5.44 6.37
CA VAL A 66 -15.02 -5.42 5.33
C VAL A 66 -14.39 -6.82 5.26
N PRO A 67 -14.14 -7.37 4.05
CA PRO A 67 -13.44 -8.66 3.92
C PRO A 67 -12.11 -8.67 4.68
N ASP A 68 -11.75 -9.81 5.26
CA ASP A 68 -10.58 -9.94 6.13
C ASP A 68 -9.26 -9.58 5.43
N ASP A 69 -9.17 -9.81 4.12
CA ASP A 69 -7.97 -9.51 3.35
C ASP A 69 -7.89 -8.06 2.87
N ILE A 70 -8.90 -7.25 3.18
CA ILE A 70 -8.91 -5.82 2.82
C ILE A 70 -8.72 -5.00 4.08
N TYR A 71 -7.55 -4.35 4.17
CA TYR A 71 -7.22 -3.53 5.33
C TYR A 71 -8.07 -2.26 5.35
N THR A 72 -8.41 -1.80 6.55
CA THR A 72 -9.12 -0.54 6.71
C THR A 72 -8.18 0.66 6.61
N THR A 73 -6.88 0.42 6.76
CA THR A 73 -5.85 1.45 6.59
C THR A 73 -4.52 0.78 6.25
N LEU A 74 -3.69 1.48 5.48
CA LEU A 74 -2.30 1.09 5.24
C LEU A 74 -1.40 2.08 5.95
N GLU A 75 -0.38 1.55 6.64
CA GLU A 75 0.55 2.36 7.40
C GLU A 75 1.61 2.98 6.49
N TYR A 76 2.02 4.21 6.80
CA TYR A 76 3.13 4.85 6.12
C TYR A 76 4.44 4.25 6.60
N ILE A 77 5.39 4.15 5.67
CA ILE A 77 6.77 3.77 5.99
C ILE A 77 7.47 5.04 6.48
N GLU A 78 8.04 4.98 7.65
CA GLU A 78 8.73 6.12 8.28
C GLU A 78 10.21 6.21 7.88
#